data_05239be5b114b8d7c7dbe436b551bf36
#
_entry.id   05239be5b114b8d7c7dbe436b551bf36
#
_cell.length_a   1.000
_cell.length_b   1.000
_cell.length_c   1.000
_cell.angle_alpha   90.00
_cell.angle_beta   90.00
_cell.angle_gamma   90.00
#
_symmetry.space_group_name_H-M   'P 1'
#
loop_
_entity.id
_entity.type
_entity.pdbx_description
1 polymer ?
#
loop_
_entity_poly.entity_id
_entity_poly.type
_entity_poly.pdbx_seq_one_letter_code
_entity_poly.pdbx_strand_id
1 'polypeptide(L)'
;MKIYHVEAGMLATNCYFAVNEAIGEGVIFDPGGDYPTIKRMIEQTKAKVVAIVLTHGHSDHIGALAELRKATGAPVYIGEDDADCLTQPNRNLSFFIGEELKNEPADHLVHDGDVLELAGMKFEAFATPGHTKGGFCYYYAPGKVVFAGDTIFCESIGRTDLPGGSYRALIQSIKTKLMVLDDDVKLLPGHGPTTTVGWERRR
;
A
#
# COMPACT_ATOMS: atom_id res chain seq x y z
N MET A 1 4.05 7.16 16.09
CA MET A 1 4.37 6.83 14.69
C MET A 1 4.70 8.11 13.94
N LYS A 2 5.75 8.11 13.15
CA LYS A 2 6.07 9.16 12.19
C LYS A 2 6.08 8.57 10.79
N ILE A 3 5.52 9.29 9.84
CA ILE A 3 5.41 8.81 8.45
C ILE A 3 6.38 9.63 7.60
N TYR A 4 7.24 8.92 6.89
CA TYR A 4 8.08 9.44 5.82
C TYR A 4 7.49 9.02 4.49
N HIS A 5 7.71 9.79 3.45
CA HIS A 5 7.11 9.59 2.16
C HIS A 5 8.05 10.02 1.04
N VAL A 6 8.06 9.24 -0.03
CA VAL A 6 8.68 9.60 -1.32
C VAL A 6 7.78 9.12 -2.46
N GLU A 7 7.72 9.90 -3.52
CA GLU A 7 7.20 9.42 -4.81
C GLU A 7 8.29 8.59 -5.49
N ALA A 8 7.96 7.39 -5.92
CA ALA A 8 8.91 6.42 -6.45
C ALA A 8 8.42 5.79 -7.76
N GLY A 9 9.37 5.56 -8.69
CA GLY A 9 9.07 4.96 -9.99
C GLY A 9 8.45 5.91 -11.01
N MET A 10 8.17 5.38 -12.22
CA MET A 10 7.70 6.19 -13.36
C MET A 10 6.29 6.77 -13.16
N LEU A 11 5.45 6.11 -12.37
CA LEU A 11 4.09 6.56 -12.09
C LEU A 11 3.99 7.40 -10.81
N ALA A 12 5.14 7.77 -10.20
CA ALA A 12 5.21 8.57 -8.98
C ALA A 12 4.35 7.98 -7.85
N THR A 13 4.47 6.66 -7.64
CA THR A 13 3.76 5.96 -6.60
C THR A 13 4.24 6.42 -5.23
N ASN A 14 3.31 6.72 -4.35
CA ASN A 14 3.59 7.11 -2.98
C ASN A 14 4.09 5.91 -2.17
N CYS A 15 5.39 5.85 -1.93
CA CYS A 15 5.99 4.90 -1.00
C CYS A 15 6.05 5.52 0.40
N TYR A 16 5.42 4.88 1.38
CA TYR A 16 5.39 5.37 2.76
C TYR A 16 6.26 4.52 3.67
N PHE A 17 6.96 5.16 4.59
CA PHE A 17 7.68 4.49 5.68
C PHE A 17 7.12 4.94 7.02
N ALA A 18 6.33 4.08 7.65
CA ALA A 18 5.73 4.30 8.96
C ALA A 18 6.71 3.84 10.05
N VAL A 19 7.29 4.77 10.79
CA VAL A 19 8.35 4.53 11.78
C VAL A 19 7.82 4.71 13.20
N ASN A 20 8.07 3.72 14.03
CA ASN A 20 7.97 3.84 15.48
C ASN A 20 9.31 4.34 16.03
N GLU A 21 9.43 5.65 16.22
CA GLU A 21 10.68 6.28 16.67
C GLU A 21 11.13 5.81 18.07
N ALA A 22 10.20 5.31 18.90
CA ALA A 22 10.53 4.84 20.25
C ALA A 22 11.39 3.57 20.25
N ILE A 23 11.24 2.72 19.23
CA ILE A 23 11.97 1.45 19.11
C ILE A 23 12.91 1.42 17.90
N GLY A 24 12.88 2.45 17.04
CA GLY A 24 13.75 2.53 15.85
C GLY A 24 13.40 1.50 14.77
N GLU A 25 12.13 1.09 14.66
CA GLU A 25 11.65 0.14 13.66
C GLU A 25 10.51 0.74 12.83
N GLY A 26 10.33 0.24 11.61
CA GLY A 26 9.25 0.72 10.76
C GLY A 26 8.81 -0.23 9.67
N VAL A 27 7.70 0.10 9.04
CA VAL A 27 7.00 -0.66 8.00
C VAL A 27 6.98 0.16 6.72
N ILE A 28 7.43 -0.43 5.61
CA ILE A 28 7.32 0.17 4.28
C ILE A 28 6.00 -0.26 3.65
N PHE A 29 5.28 0.71 3.05
CA PHE A 29 4.11 0.47 2.22
C PHE A 29 4.44 0.82 0.77
N ASP A 30 4.10 -0.07 -0.15
CA ASP A 30 4.14 0.09 -1.60
C ASP A 30 5.48 0.63 -2.14
N PRO A 31 6.56 -0.17 -2.15
CA PRO A 31 7.85 0.21 -2.74
C PRO A 31 7.77 0.19 -4.27
N GLY A 32 7.18 1.21 -4.88
CA GLY A 32 6.72 1.23 -6.26
C GLY A 32 7.81 1.25 -7.33
N GLY A 33 9.01 1.67 -7.00
CA GLY A 33 10.15 1.74 -7.94
C GLY A 33 11.25 2.63 -7.39
N ASP A 34 12.27 2.95 -8.21
CA ASP A 34 13.39 3.81 -7.81
C ASP A 34 13.95 3.48 -6.41
N TYR A 35 14.40 2.22 -6.26
CA TYR A 35 14.97 1.75 -4.98
C TYR A 35 16.00 2.71 -4.36
N PRO A 36 16.90 3.36 -5.13
CA PRO A 36 17.83 4.36 -4.57
C PRO A 36 17.15 5.50 -3.81
N THR A 37 16.00 5.97 -4.28
CA THR A 37 15.23 7.03 -3.59
C THR A 37 14.59 6.50 -2.30
N ILE A 38 13.99 5.31 -2.34
CA ILE A 38 13.44 4.65 -1.14
C ILE A 38 14.56 4.38 -0.11
N LYS A 39 15.70 3.89 -0.56
CA LYS A 39 16.87 3.64 0.29
C LYS A 39 17.33 4.90 1.02
N ARG A 40 17.44 6.04 0.31
CA ARG A 40 17.80 7.33 0.94
C ARG A 40 16.80 7.74 2.03
N MET A 41 15.49 7.57 1.78
CA MET A 41 14.46 7.81 2.79
C MET A 41 14.67 6.94 4.04
N ILE A 42 14.92 5.64 3.86
CA ILE A 42 15.17 4.72 4.98
C ILE A 42 16.42 5.15 5.77
N GLU A 43 17.53 5.42 5.09
CA GLU A 43 18.80 5.82 5.70
C GLU A 43 18.71 7.11 6.53
N GLN A 44 17.90 8.09 6.08
CA GLN A 44 17.63 9.32 6.81
C GLN A 44 16.94 9.10 8.15
N THR A 45 16.13 8.06 8.27
CA THR A 45 15.39 7.76 9.51
C THR A 45 16.22 7.00 10.52
N LYS A 46 17.26 6.29 10.06
CA LYS A 46 18.06 5.31 10.84
C LYS A 46 17.22 4.17 11.45
N ALA A 47 15.96 4.04 11.06
CA ALA A 47 15.07 2.98 11.53
C ALA A 47 15.29 1.69 10.71
N LYS A 48 15.13 0.56 11.37
CA LYS A 48 15.15 -0.76 10.73
C LYS A 48 13.80 -1.03 10.05
N VAL A 49 13.82 -1.45 8.80
CA VAL A 49 12.64 -1.98 8.12
C VAL A 49 12.38 -3.39 8.64
N VAL A 50 11.21 -3.63 9.23
CA VAL A 50 10.83 -4.94 9.80
C VAL A 50 9.71 -5.62 9.03
N ALA A 51 9.03 -4.91 8.14
CA ALA A 51 8.02 -5.47 7.24
C ALA A 51 7.85 -4.60 6.00
N ILE A 52 7.41 -5.23 4.91
CA ILE A 52 6.96 -4.59 3.66
C ILE A 52 5.50 -5.00 3.47
N VAL A 53 4.61 -4.03 3.42
CA VAL A 53 3.16 -4.25 3.30
C VAL A 53 2.69 -3.65 1.99
N LEU A 54 1.99 -4.45 1.19
CA LEU A 54 1.49 -4.06 -0.11
C LEU A 54 -0.02 -3.83 -0.05
N THR A 55 -0.46 -2.68 -0.55
CA THR A 55 -1.89 -2.40 -0.67
C THR A 55 -2.52 -3.24 -1.78
N HIS A 56 -1.79 -3.48 -2.85
CA HIS A 56 -2.17 -4.35 -3.97
C HIS A 56 -0.94 -4.73 -4.81
N GLY A 57 -1.15 -5.54 -5.84
CA GLY A 57 -0.06 -6.18 -6.57
C GLY A 57 0.28 -5.58 -7.94
N HIS A 58 -0.15 -4.36 -8.30
CA HIS A 58 0.27 -3.74 -9.57
C HIS A 58 1.76 -3.39 -9.59
N SER A 59 2.35 -3.43 -10.77
CA SER A 59 3.80 -3.31 -10.97
C SER A 59 4.40 -2.03 -10.41
N ASP A 60 3.66 -0.94 -10.48
CA ASP A 60 4.08 0.36 -9.97
C ASP A 60 4.05 0.47 -8.42
N HIS A 61 3.44 -0.49 -7.72
CA HIS A 61 3.48 -0.61 -6.24
C HIS A 61 4.54 -1.61 -5.75
N ILE A 62 5.10 -2.43 -6.63
CA ILE A 62 6.04 -3.52 -6.29
C ILE A 62 7.37 -3.44 -7.04
N GLY A 63 7.62 -2.34 -7.77
CA GLY A 63 8.78 -2.21 -8.66
C GLY A 63 10.14 -2.29 -7.97
N ALA A 64 10.24 -1.83 -6.72
CA ALA A 64 11.47 -1.92 -5.92
C ALA A 64 11.43 -3.04 -4.85
N LEU A 65 10.39 -3.90 -4.87
CA LEU A 65 10.18 -4.91 -3.83
C LEU A 65 11.34 -5.89 -3.72
N ALA A 66 11.84 -6.43 -4.84
CA ALA A 66 12.93 -7.41 -4.84
C ALA A 66 14.22 -6.84 -4.21
N GLU A 67 14.58 -5.61 -4.60
CA GLU A 67 15.79 -4.94 -4.09
C GLU A 67 15.65 -4.60 -2.61
N LEU A 68 14.48 -4.10 -2.20
CA LEU A 68 14.20 -3.75 -0.81
C LEU A 68 14.20 -5.01 0.08
N ARG A 69 13.52 -6.09 -0.36
CA ARG A 69 13.49 -7.37 0.36
C ARG A 69 14.90 -7.94 0.53
N LYS A 70 15.70 -7.94 -0.53
CA LYS A 70 17.09 -8.41 -0.50
C LYS A 70 17.95 -7.58 0.47
N ALA A 71 17.75 -6.26 0.50
CA ALA A 71 18.56 -5.37 1.33
C ALA A 71 18.20 -5.42 2.82
N THR A 72 16.92 -5.69 3.15
CA THR A 72 16.42 -5.60 4.52
C THR A 72 16.15 -6.95 5.17
N GLY A 73 15.89 -8.00 4.38
CA GLY A 73 15.40 -9.29 4.85
C GLY A 73 13.98 -9.23 5.44
N ALA A 74 13.27 -8.11 5.23
CA ALA A 74 11.95 -7.91 5.79
C ALA A 74 10.90 -8.79 5.09
N PRO A 75 9.97 -9.42 5.85
CA PRO A 75 8.87 -10.19 5.29
C PRO A 75 7.88 -9.29 4.52
N VAL A 76 7.25 -9.89 3.50
CA VAL A 76 6.29 -9.23 2.60
C VAL A 76 4.88 -9.70 2.91
N TYR A 77 3.96 -8.74 3.03
CA TYR A 77 2.54 -8.93 3.28
C TYR A 77 1.73 -8.41 2.09
N ILE A 78 0.74 -9.19 1.62
CA ILE A 78 -0.17 -8.80 0.53
C ILE A 78 -1.53 -9.48 0.73
N GLY A 79 -2.61 -8.87 0.22
CA GLY A 79 -3.91 -9.52 0.15
C GLY A 79 -3.88 -10.83 -0.65
N GLU A 80 -4.54 -11.88 -0.15
CA GLU A 80 -4.48 -13.23 -0.74
C GLU A 80 -4.84 -13.23 -2.25
N ASP A 81 -5.87 -12.49 -2.65
CA ASP A 81 -6.34 -12.45 -4.05
C ASP A 81 -5.37 -11.73 -5.02
N ASP A 82 -4.40 -10.98 -4.50
CA ASP A 82 -3.34 -10.31 -5.28
C ASP A 82 -1.96 -10.99 -5.15
N ALA A 83 -1.83 -12.07 -4.38
CA ALA A 83 -0.55 -12.75 -4.14
C ALA A 83 0.14 -13.20 -5.43
N ASP A 84 -0.63 -13.67 -6.41
CA ASP A 84 -0.14 -14.09 -7.72
C ASP A 84 0.47 -12.94 -8.53
N CYS A 85 0.12 -11.68 -8.25
CA CYS A 85 0.68 -10.53 -8.93
C CYS A 85 2.19 -10.43 -8.71
N LEU A 86 2.70 -10.90 -7.59
CA LEU A 86 4.14 -10.85 -7.32
C LEU A 86 4.96 -11.68 -8.30
N THR A 87 4.42 -12.81 -8.74
CA THR A 87 5.15 -13.80 -9.57
C THR A 87 4.75 -13.77 -11.04
N GLN A 88 3.62 -13.12 -11.39
CA GLN A 88 3.03 -13.18 -12.74
C GLN A 88 2.93 -11.80 -13.38
N PRO A 89 3.79 -11.46 -14.38
CA PRO A 89 3.82 -10.16 -15.04
C PRO A 89 2.52 -9.73 -15.72
N ASN A 90 1.71 -10.68 -16.18
CA ASN A 90 0.39 -10.39 -16.74
C ASN A 90 -0.64 -10.01 -15.66
N ARG A 91 -0.44 -10.46 -14.43
CA ARG A 91 -1.30 -10.13 -13.30
C ARG A 91 -0.95 -8.78 -12.68
N ASN A 92 0.34 -8.47 -12.57
CA ASN A 92 0.81 -7.17 -12.08
C ASN A 92 0.86 -6.08 -13.15
N LEU A 93 0.46 -6.38 -14.37
CA LEU A 93 0.38 -5.49 -15.54
C LEU A 93 1.73 -5.07 -16.14
N SER A 94 2.87 -5.49 -15.62
CA SER A 94 4.19 -5.15 -16.18
C SER A 94 4.38 -5.68 -17.61
N PHE A 95 3.76 -6.81 -17.95
CA PHE A 95 3.77 -7.35 -19.30
C PHE A 95 3.23 -6.36 -20.34
N PHE A 96 2.19 -5.58 -19.98
CA PHE A 96 1.55 -4.63 -20.91
C PHE A 96 2.40 -3.38 -21.20
N ILE A 97 3.40 -3.12 -20.37
CA ILE A 97 4.36 -2.01 -20.58
C ILE A 97 5.72 -2.50 -21.06
N GLY A 98 5.80 -3.77 -21.50
CA GLY A 98 7.03 -4.36 -22.04
C GLY A 98 8.05 -4.80 -21.01
N GLU A 99 7.63 -4.94 -19.75
CA GLU A 99 8.46 -5.42 -18.65
C GLU A 99 7.97 -6.79 -18.16
N GLU A 100 8.87 -7.58 -17.60
CA GLU A 100 8.53 -8.85 -16.96
C GLU A 100 8.92 -8.81 -15.47
N LEU A 101 8.24 -7.95 -14.70
CA LEU A 101 8.51 -7.85 -13.28
C LEU A 101 8.03 -9.11 -12.56
N LYS A 102 8.98 -9.82 -11.99
CA LYS A 102 8.75 -11.02 -11.17
C LYS A 102 9.45 -10.86 -9.83
N ASN A 103 8.70 -11.04 -8.77
CA ASN A 103 9.19 -11.09 -7.41
C ASN A 103 9.04 -12.51 -6.85
N GLU A 104 9.65 -12.76 -5.70
CA GLU A 104 9.35 -13.96 -4.92
C GLU A 104 7.95 -13.87 -4.32
N PRO A 105 7.28 -15.00 -4.02
CA PRO A 105 6.01 -15.00 -3.31
C PRO A 105 6.07 -14.22 -2.00
N ALA A 106 4.92 -13.70 -1.56
CA ALA A 106 4.80 -13.08 -0.25
C ALA A 106 5.04 -14.08 0.88
N ASP A 107 5.52 -13.59 2.02
CA ASP A 107 5.69 -14.40 3.23
C ASP A 107 4.37 -14.58 3.98
N HIS A 108 3.48 -13.57 3.89
CA HIS A 108 2.21 -13.55 4.60
C HIS A 108 1.07 -13.08 3.70
N LEU A 109 -0.03 -13.82 3.75
CA LEU A 109 -1.29 -13.45 3.11
C LEU A 109 -2.19 -12.73 4.11
N VAL A 110 -2.81 -11.64 3.68
CA VAL A 110 -3.66 -10.79 4.52
C VAL A 110 -5.12 -11.00 4.16
N HIS A 111 -5.97 -11.06 5.19
CA HIS A 111 -7.41 -11.23 5.08
C HIS A 111 -8.15 -10.05 5.72
N ASP A 112 -9.43 -9.88 5.34
CA ASP A 112 -10.26 -8.80 5.88
C ASP A 112 -10.42 -8.90 7.40
N GLY A 113 -10.11 -7.80 8.09
CA GLY A 113 -10.17 -7.72 9.55
C GLY A 113 -8.92 -8.21 10.29
N ASP A 114 -7.89 -8.66 9.57
CA ASP A 114 -6.61 -8.99 10.21
C ASP A 114 -6.02 -7.76 10.89
N VAL A 115 -5.33 -7.97 11.99
CA VAL A 115 -4.56 -6.93 12.68
C VAL A 115 -3.07 -7.28 12.58
N LEU A 116 -2.35 -6.50 11.78
CA LEU A 116 -0.92 -6.67 11.60
C LEU A 116 -0.19 -5.95 12.74
N GLU A 117 0.45 -6.71 13.62
CA GLU A 117 1.29 -6.16 14.70
C GLU A 117 2.73 -6.06 14.23
N LEU A 118 3.12 -4.89 13.72
CA LEU A 118 4.42 -4.64 13.08
C LEU A 118 5.08 -3.39 13.69
N ALA A 119 6.38 -3.46 13.97
CA ALA A 119 7.14 -2.36 14.60
C ALA A 119 6.47 -1.80 15.87
N GLY A 120 5.80 -2.64 16.68
CA GLY A 120 5.05 -2.21 17.85
C GLY A 120 3.80 -1.36 17.55
N MET A 121 3.33 -1.39 16.29
CA MET A 121 2.12 -0.72 15.81
C MET A 121 1.10 -1.77 15.36
N LYS A 122 -0.19 -1.44 15.48
CA LYS A 122 -1.30 -2.31 15.03
C LYS A 122 -1.99 -1.66 13.83
N PHE A 123 -1.93 -2.33 12.69
CA PHE A 123 -2.61 -1.92 11.46
C PHE A 123 -3.79 -2.86 11.22
N GLU A 124 -5.00 -2.33 11.23
CA GLU A 124 -6.20 -3.07 10.86
C GLU A 124 -6.30 -3.13 9.34
N ALA A 125 -6.41 -4.34 8.81
CA ALA A 125 -6.49 -4.60 7.38
C ALA A 125 -7.94 -4.60 6.91
N PHE A 126 -8.29 -3.69 6.01
CA PHE A 126 -9.59 -3.61 5.37
C PHE A 126 -9.48 -4.11 3.94
N ALA A 127 -10.12 -5.22 3.61
CA ALA A 127 -10.26 -5.62 2.23
C ALA A 127 -11.08 -4.57 1.47
N THR A 128 -10.49 -4.00 0.42
CA THR A 128 -11.10 -2.97 -0.41
C THR A 128 -11.05 -3.35 -1.90
N PRO A 129 -11.69 -4.49 -2.27
CA PRO A 129 -11.70 -4.92 -3.66
C PRO A 129 -12.35 -3.89 -4.57
N GLY A 130 -11.88 -3.84 -5.82
CA GLY A 130 -12.49 -3.03 -6.86
C GLY A 130 -11.52 -2.35 -7.81
N HIS A 131 -10.37 -1.87 -7.36
CA HIS A 131 -9.23 -1.53 -8.22
C HIS A 131 -8.52 -2.83 -8.64
N THR A 132 -8.20 -3.68 -7.68
CA THR A 132 -7.85 -5.09 -7.86
C THR A 132 -8.80 -5.96 -7.05
N LYS A 133 -8.69 -7.28 -7.16
CA LYS A 133 -9.46 -8.22 -6.32
C LYS A 133 -8.93 -8.27 -4.90
N GLY A 134 -7.62 -8.23 -4.74
CA GLY A 134 -6.91 -8.36 -3.47
C GLY A 134 -6.43 -7.03 -2.91
N GLY A 135 -7.06 -5.91 -3.29
CA GLY A 135 -6.73 -4.58 -2.77
C GLY A 135 -7.08 -4.43 -1.29
N PHE A 136 -6.19 -3.81 -0.54
CA PHE A 136 -6.34 -3.54 0.89
C PHE A 136 -6.02 -2.10 1.24
N CYS A 137 -6.72 -1.60 2.25
CA CYS A 137 -6.32 -0.42 3.02
C CYS A 137 -5.86 -0.84 4.41
N TYR A 138 -4.91 -0.13 5.00
CA TYR A 138 -4.38 -0.44 6.34
C TYR A 138 -4.59 0.75 7.26
N TYR A 139 -5.40 0.57 8.30
CA TYR A 139 -5.76 1.62 9.24
C TYR A 139 -4.94 1.55 10.52
N TYR A 140 -4.28 2.66 10.85
CA TYR A 140 -3.61 2.87 12.13
C TYR A 140 -4.44 3.83 13.00
N ALA A 141 -5.28 3.28 13.87
CA ALA A 141 -6.25 4.03 14.65
C ALA A 141 -5.63 5.09 15.59
N PRO A 142 -4.52 4.82 16.33
CA PRO A 142 -3.93 5.82 17.21
C PRO A 142 -3.43 7.08 16.49
N GLY A 143 -3.10 6.98 15.21
CA GLY A 143 -2.66 8.11 14.38
C GLY A 143 -3.75 8.67 13.48
N LYS A 144 -4.94 8.05 13.46
CA LYS A 144 -6.03 8.38 12.53
C LYS A 144 -5.56 8.44 11.09
N VAL A 145 -4.90 7.38 10.61
CA VAL A 145 -4.30 7.31 9.28
C VAL A 145 -4.63 6.00 8.61
N VAL A 146 -5.01 6.06 7.33
CA VAL A 146 -5.21 4.90 6.45
C VAL A 146 -4.20 4.97 5.30
N PHE A 147 -3.42 3.92 5.09
CA PHE A 147 -2.67 3.68 3.86
C PHE A 147 -3.65 3.08 2.85
N ALA A 148 -4.06 3.88 1.87
CA ALA A 148 -5.24 3.58 1.06
C ALA A 148 -4.92 2.93 -0.30
N GLY A 149 -3.64 2.92 -0.71
CA GLY A 149 -3.27 2.48 -2.06
C GLY A 149 -4.14 3.15 -3.12
N ASP A 150 -4.56 2.38 -4.10
CA ASP A 150 -5.40 2.85 -5.21
C ASP A 150 -6.90 2.62 -4.98
N THR A 151 -7.32 2.57 -3.72
CA THR A 151 -8.75 2.51 -3.38
C THR A 151 -9.40 3.89 -3.55
N ILE A 152 -8.77 4.93 -2.99
CA ILE A 152 -9.28 6.31 -3.02
C ILE A 152 -8.13 7.31 -3.13
N PHE A 153 -8.33 8.35 -3.90
CA PHE A 153 -7.44 9.48 -4.07
C PHE A 153 -8.09 10.78 -3.61
N CYS A 154 -7.34 11.86 -3.61
CA CYS A 154 -7.91 13.18 -3.38
C CYS A 154 -8.87 13.53 -4.54
N GLU A 155 -10.16 13.64 -4.23
CA GLU A 155 -11.25 13.94 -5.17
C GLU A 155 -11.41 12.92 -6.32
N SER A 156 -10.93 11.68 -6.11
CA SER A 156 -11.00 10.63 -7.11
C SER A 156 -10.95 9.24 -6.48
N ILE A 157 -11.11 8.21 -7.30
CA ILE A 157 -11.00 6.80 -6.91
C ILE A 157 -10.08 6.05 -7.87
N GLY A 158 -9.60 4.89 -7.46
CA GLY A 158 -8.84 3.99 -8.32
C GLY A 158 -9.64 3.58 -9.57
N ARG A 159 -8.94 3.40 -10.68
CA ARG A 159 -9.56 2.88 -11.91
C ARG A 159 -10.05 1.45 -11.71
N THR A 160 -11.08 1.08 -12.43
CA THR A 160 -11.76 -0.22 -12.28
C THR A 160 -11.93 -0.96 -13.59
N ASP A 161 -11.28 -0.49 -14.66
CA ASP A 161 -11.36 -1.01 -16.03
C ASP A 161 -10.24 -2.00 -16.38
N LEU A 162 -9.33 -2.27 -15.44
CA LEU A 162 -8.25 -3.24 -15.59
C LEU A 162 -8.71 -4.66 -15.19
N PRO A 163 -8.00 -5.72 -15.60
CA PRO A 163 -8.34 -7.09 -15.24
C PRO A 163 -8.48 -7.27 -13.72
N GLY A 164 -9.64 -7.74 -13.29
CA GLY A 164 -9.96 -7.88 -11.86
C GLY A 164 -10.66 -6.68 -11.24
N GLY A 165 -10.74 -5.55 -11.95
CA GLY A 165 -11.41 -4.34 -11.51
C GLY A 165 -12.95 -4.45 -11.49
N SER A 166 -13.59 -3.70 -10.59
CA SER A 166 -15.04 -3.61 -10.45
C SER A 166 -15.44 -2.30 -9.79
N TYR A 167 -16.06 -1.41 -10.56
CA TYR A 167 -16.55 -0.13 -10.03
C TYR A 167 -17.53 -0.32 -8.85
N ARG A 168 -18.46 -1.27 -8.99
CA ARG A 168 -19.44 -1.55 -7.93
C ARG A 168 -18.76 -2.01 -6.64
N ALA A 169 -17.76 -2.90 -6.76
CA ALA A 169 -17.02 -3.39 -5.59
C ALA A 169 -16.22 -2.25 -4.94
N LEU A 170 -15.53 -1.41 -5.73
CA LEU A 170 -14.74 -0.30 -5.22
C LEU A 170 -15.60 0.71 -4.45
N ILE A 171 -16.73 1.12 -5.02
CA ILE A 171 -17.66 2.03 -4.34
C ILE A 171 -18.22 1.41 -3.06
N GLN A 172 -18.53 0.12 -3.06
CA GLN A 172 -18.98 -0.59 -1.85
C GLN A 172 -17.88 -0.60 -0.79
N SER A 173 -16.63 -0.91 -1.17
CA SER A 173 -15.47 -0.90 -0.29
C SER A 173 -15.26 0.48 0.35
N ILE A 174 -15.24 1.54 -0.45
CA ILE A 174 -15.09 2.91 0.03
C ILE A 174 -16.20 3.25 1.03
N LYS A 175 -17.46 2.99 0.69
CA LYS A 175 -18.60 3.32 1.55
C LYS A 175 -18.60 2.58 2.88
N THR A 176 -18.26 1.29 2.87
CA THR A 176 -18.41 0.45 4.06
C THR A 176 -17.17 0.36 4.91
N LYS A 177 -15.97 0.64 4.36
CA LYS A 177 -14.71 0.54 5.08
C LYS A 177 -14.11 1.91 5.41
N LEU A 178 -14.18 2.86 4.49
CA LEU A 178 -13.52 4.17 4.68
C LEU A 178 -14.49 5.26 5.12
N MET A 179 -15.65 5.37 4.46
CA MET A 179 -16.62 6.45 4.76
C MET A 179 -17.36 6.27 6.11
N VAL A 180 -17.10 5.21 6.84
CA VAL A 180 -17.60 4.98 8.20
C VAL A 180 -16.64 5.48 9.29
N LEU A 181 -15.39 5.83 8.91
CA LEU A 181 -14.38 6.36 9.82
C LEU A 181 -14.65 7.84 10.14
N ASP A 182 -14.00 8.37 11.19
CA ASP A 182 -14.12 9.78 11.56
C ASP A 182 -13.63 10.73 10.46
N ASP A 183 -14.21 11.93 10.38
CA ASP A 183 -13.90 12.94 9.36
C ASP A 183 -12.42 13.37 9.33
N ASP A 184 -11.74 13.36 10.47
CA ASP A 184 -10.34 13.78 10.62
C ASP A 184 -9.33 12.67 10.31
N VAL A 185 -9.79 11.45 9.95
CA VAL A 185 -8.91 10.38 9.50
C VAL A 185 -8.28 10.76 8.17
N LYS A 186 -6.94 10.72 8.12
CA LYS A 186 -6.15 10.99 6.93
C LYS A 186 -6.12 9.76 6.02
N LEU A 187 -6.29 9.97 4.74
CA LEU A 187 -6.14 8.97 3.70
C LEU A 187 -4.83 9.23 2.94
N LEU A 188 -3.97 8.25 2.93
CA LEU A 188 -2.67 8.25 2.25
C LEU A 188 -2.78 7.38 1.00
N PRO A 189 -3.04 8.00 -0.18
CA PRO A 189 -3.27 7.25 -1.41
C PRO A 189 -1.98 6.74 -2.04
N GLY A 190 -2.11 5.80 -2.97
CA GLY A 190 -1.00 5.31 -3.80
C GLY A 190 -0.45 6.37 -4.76
N HIS A 191 -1.26 7.34 -5.16
CA HIS A 191 -0.85 8.44 -6.04
C HIS A 191 -1.45 9.79 -5.62
N GLY A 192 -0.71 10.86 -5.89
CA GLY A 192 -1.16 12.22 -5.64
C GLY A 192 -1.19 12.63 -4.16
N PRO A 193 -1.87 13.73 -3.83
CA PRO A 193 -1.85 14.29 -2.50
C PRO A 193 -2.70 13.50 -1.50
N THR A 194 -2.36 13.65 -0.22
CA THR A 194 -3.16 13.14 0.90
C THR A 194 -4.50 13.87 1.01
N THR A 195 -5.51 13.18 1.53
CA THR A 195 -6.83 13.75 1.80
C THR A 195 -7.37 13.29 3.15
N THR A 196 -8.64 13.53 3.45
CA THR A 196 -9.30 13.06 4.66
C THR A 196 -10.67 12.44 4.35
N VAL A 197 -11.12 11.55 5.23
CA VAL A 197 -12.46 10.95 5.12
C VAL A 197 -13.56 12.03 5.01
N GLY A 198 -13.48 13.06 5.85
CA GLY A 198 -14.48 14.13 5.84
C GLY A 198 -14.46 14.98 4.58
N TRP A 199 -13.30 15.13 3.91
CA TRP A 199 -13.22 15.81 2.62
C TRP A 199 -13.90 14.99 1.53
N GLU A 200 -13.54 13.70 1.42
CA GLU A 200 -14.04 12.81 0.37
C GLU A 200 -15.53 12.47 0.55
N ARG A 201 -16.02 12.39 1.80
CA ARG A 201 -17.45 12.11 2.07
C ARG A 201 -18.38 13.18 1.53
N ARG A 202 -17.91 14.41 1.34
CA ARG A 202 -18.69 15.56 0.84
C ARG A 202 -18.68 15.71 -0.68
N ARG A 203 -17.97 14.85 -1.38
CA ARG A 203 -17.82 14.85 -2.83
C ARG A 203 -18.29 13.56 -3.46
#